data_abdd71ad0d680796ebf41f2d39750075
#
_entry.id   abdd71ad0d680796ebf41f2d39750075
#
_cell.length_a   1.000
_cell.length_b   1.000
_cell.length_c   1.000
_cell.angle_alpha   90.00
_cell.angle_beta   90.00
_cell.angle_gamma   90.00
#
_symmetry.space_group_name_H-M   'P 1'
#
loop_
_entity.id
_entity.type
_entity.pdbx_description
1 polymer ?
#
loop_
_entity_poly.entity_id
_entity_poly.type
_entity_poly.pdbx_seq_one_letter_code
_entity_poly.pdbx_strand_id
1 'polypeptide(L)'
;MDSICMPTGCEDIFAEEDGGPLWPQWLEDFRVPDGPRAAAYEGTPAHLRAAIKTALALHQAHAGETDSQTCRDERFPRRGFRRTSTDGPAPFALVAFPASLRSPARLAAALMPAILAGVPLTGAFCLGGEPTPEVLVTLELAGVEDAFALPSADFVRLTGELPRCRVVLLHGLDEAALPERDKLPGRIWREDALPLFLLPQDVAVDEELLAFAHGPDCAAQALRGEAARAVLDGGPLPGPCLPAAVLEEDEIARLVMEDENGAVELLLAPGCEAFWLHPGLTPDFFRCRRRAFSLL
;
A
#
# COMPACT_ATOMS: atom_id res chain seq x y z
N MET A 1 -12.84 20.33 30.86
CA MET A 1 -11.74 19.34 31.00
C MET A 1 -12.36 18.08 31.52
N ASP A 2 -12.99 17.30 30.63
CA ASP A 2 -13.65 16.06 31.00
C ASP A 2 -12.63 14.95 30.98
N SER A 3 -12.35 14.42 32.17
CA SER A 3 -11.47 13.29 32.39
C SER A 3 -12.08 12.07 31.71
N ILE A 4 -11.50 11.60 30.60
CA ILE A 4 -11.87 10.34 29.96
C ILE A 4 -11.46 9.23 30.94
N CYS A 5 -12.45 8.74 31.70
CA CYS A 5 -12.30 7.57 32.56
C CYS A 5 -12.16 6.35 31.65
N MET A 6 -10.99 5.76 31.53
CA MET A 6 -10.76 4.49 30.87
C MET A 6 -11.59 3.41 31.60
N PRO A 7 -12.48 2.68 30.92
CA PRO A 7 -13.24 1.62 31.58
C PRO A 7 -12.33 0.44 31.92
N THR A 8 -12.32 0.04 33.18
CA THR A 8 -11.66 -1.15 33.77
C THR A 8 -12.17 -2.47 33.17
N GLY A 9 -12.17 -2.64 31.89
CA GLY A 9 -12.67 -3.82 31.18
C GLY A 9 -12.18 -3.91 29.76
N CYS A 10 -11.43 -2.93 29.27
CA CYS A 10 -10.78 -2.98 27.95
C CYS A 10 -9.43 -3.70 27.98
N GLU A 11 -8.80 -3.80 29.14
CA GLU A 11 -7.47 -4.42 29.29
C GLU A 11 -7.47 -5.92 29.01
N ASP A 12 -8.55 -6.64 29.35
CA ASP A 12 -8.64 -8.09 29.15
C ASP A 12 -8.96 -8.53 27.71
N ILE A 13 -9.38 -7.60 26.82
CA ILE A 13 -9.71 -7.95 25.43
C ILE A 13 -8.45 -7.95 24.54
N PHE A 14 -7.41 -7.30 25.00
CA PHE A 14 -6.07 -7.25 24.43
C PHE A 14 -5.02 -7.61 25.51
N ALA A 15 -5.30 -8.61 26.35
CA ALA A 15 -4.26 -9.17 27.18
C ALA A 15 -3.09 -9.49 26.26
N GLU A 16 -2.07 -8.65 26.28
CA GLU A 16 -0.75 -8.94 25.77
C GLU A 16 -0.30 -10.19 26.53
N GLU A 17 -0.38 -11.34 25.89
CA GLU A 17 0.55 -12.39 26.24
C GLU A 17 1.92 -11.72 26.11
N ASP A 18 2.74 -11.78 27.14
CA ASP A 18 4.04 -11.15 27.26
C ASP A 18 4.90 -11.41 25.99
N GLY A 19 4.87 -10.47 25.05
CA GLY A 19 5.53 -10.51 23.75
C GLY A 19 4.59 -10.08 22.64
N GLY A 20 4.81 -8.87 22.06
CA GLY A 20 4.09 -8.40 20.88
C GLY A 20 4.13 -9.40 19.72
N PRO A 21 3.44 -9.15 18.60
CA PRO A 21 3.47 -10.06 17.45
C PRO A 21 4.90 -10.27 16.96
N LEU A 22 5.25 -11.51 16.64
CA LEU A 22 6.57 -11.91 16.15
C LEU A 22 6.42 -12.70 14.85
N TRP A 23 7.41 -12.57 13.97
CA TRP A 23 7.54 -13.44 12.82
C TRP A 23 7.89 -14.87 13.26
N PRO A 24 7.40 -15.91 12.57
CA PRO A 24 7.85 -17.28 12.79
C PRO A 24 9.37 -17.42 12.60
N GLN A 25 10.04 -18.12 13.49
CA GLN A 25 11.51 -18.25 13.48
C GLN A 25 12.06 -18.79 12.16
N TRP A 26 11.33 -19.71 11.50
CA TRP A 26 11.76 -20.30 10.23
C TRP A 26 11.83 -19.27 9.08
N LEU A 27 11.14 -18.13 9.20
CA LEU A 27 11.14 -17.07 8.18
C LEU A 27 12.51 -16.35 8.10
N GLU A 28 13.31 -16.38 9.15
CA GLU A 28 14.65 -15.76 9.17
C GLU A 28 15.61 -16.37 8.15
N ASP A 29 15.41 -17.64 7.75
CA ASP A 29 16.22 -18.31 6.72
C ASP A 29 16.01 -17.66 5.31
N PHE A 30 14.94 -16.89 5.14
CA PHE A 30 14.57 -16.21 3.90
C PHE A 30 14.77 -14.69 3.96
N ARG A 31 15.34 -14.17 5.04
CA ARG A 31 15.56 -12.73 5.20
C ARG A 31 16.53 -12.20 4.16
N VAL A 32 16.16 -11.11 3.50
CA VAL A 32 17.05 -10.42 2.57
C VAL A 32 18.18 -9.75 3.35
N PRO A 33 19.45 -10.03 3.06
CA PRO A 33 20.58 -9.45 3.77
C PRO A 33 20.70 -7.93 3.58
N ASP A 34 21.35 -7.25 4.53
CA ASP A 34 21.57 -5.79 4.46
C ASP A 34 22.50 -5.37 3.33
N GLY A 35 23.47 -6.22 2.96
CA GLY A 35 24.46 -5.90 1.92
C GLY A 35 23.84 -5.51 0.58
N PRO A 36 22.95 -6.31 -0.02
CA PRO A 36 22.22 -5.95 -1.23
C PRO A 36 21.39 -4.66 -1.10
N ARG A 37 20.80 -4.39 0.06
CA ARG A 37 20.02 -3.16 0.33
C ARG A 37 20.92 -1.94 0.32
N ALA A 38 22.04 -1.98 1.04
CA ALA A 38 23.04 -0.91 1.05
C ALA A 38 23.61 -0.65 -0.36
N ALA A 39 23.94 -1.70 -1.11
CA ALA A 39 24.42 -1.58 -2.48
C ALA A 39 23.36 -0.94 -3.41
N ALA A 40 22.10 -1.31 -3.27
CA ALA A 40 21.01 -0.70 -4.03
C ALA A 40 20.84 0.79 -3.69
N TYR A 41 20.92 1.15 -2.41
CA TYR A 41 20.84 2.55 -1.98
C TYR A 41 22.01 3.38 -2.53
N GLU A 42 23.24 2.89 -2.45
CA GLU A 42 24.43 3.58 -2.98
C GLU A 42 24.42 3.67 -4.50
N GLY A 43 23.98 2.61 -5.19
CA GLY A 43 23.88 2.55 -6.63
C GLY A 43 22.76 3.39 -7.26
N THR A 44 21.73 3.76 -6.48
CA THR A 44 20.62 4.58 -6.99
C THR A 44 20.98 6.06 -6.98
N PRO A 45 20.83 6.79 -8.10
CA PRO A 45 21.10 8.23 -8.20
C PRO A 45 20.36 9.05 -7.15
N ALA A 46 20.99 10.13 -6.66
CA ALA A 46 20.44 10.94 -5.57
C ALA A 46 19.07 11.56 -5.90
N HIS A 47 18.85 12.00 -7.15
CA HIS A 47 17.58 12.57 -7.60
C HIS A 47 16.45 11.52 -7.60
N LEU A 48 16.72 10.27 -7.98
CA LEU A 48 15.73 9.18 -7.93
C LEU A 48 15.40 8.79 -6.49
N ARG A 49 16.41 8.76 -5.59
CA ARG A 49 16.13 8.58 -4.14
C ARG A 49 15.30 9.72 -3.55
N ALA A 50 15.56 10.96 -4.01
CA ALA A 50 14.74 12.11 -3.58
C ALA A 50 13.29 11.98 -4.05
N ALA A 51 13.07 11.51 -5.28
CA ALA A 51 11.74 11.29 -5.81
C ALA A 51 10.95 10.22 -5.02
N ILE A 52 11.60 9.09 -4.64
CA ILE A 52 10.96 8.12 -3.74
C ILE A 52 10.56 8.78 -2.41
N LYS A 53 11.46 9.57 -1.79
CA LYS A 53 11.14 10.27 -0.53
C LYS A 53 9.97 11.24 -0.67
N THR A 54 9.90 11.95 -1.81
CA THR A 54 8.76 12.83 -2.11
C THR A 54 7.47 12.01 -2.23
N ALA A 55 7.49 10.88 -2.93
CA ALA A 55 6.33 10.00 -3.03
C ALA A 55 5.88 9.47 -1.64
N LEU A 56 6.82 9.05 -0.77
CA LEU A 56 6.50 8.64 0.60
C LEU A 56 5.87 9.78 1.41
N ALA A 57 6.37 11.01 1.27
CA ALA A 57 5.79 12.19 1.92
C ALA A 57 4.38 12.51 1.40
N LEU A 58 4.13 12.34 0.09
CA LEU A 58 2.80 12.48 -0.49
C LEU A 58 1.81 11.45 0.07
N HIS A 59 2.24 10.19 0.28
CA HIS A 59 1.41 9.19 0.95
C HIS A 59 1.02 9.61 2.37
N GLN A 60 1.96 10.15 3.14
CA GLN A 60 1.67 10.66 4.48
C GLN A 60 0.67 11.82 4.45
N ALA A 61 0.88 12.76 3.53
CA ALA A 61 -0.04 13.90 3.36
C ALA A 61 -1.44 13.46 2.92
N HIS A 62 -1.53 12.49 2.00
CA HIS A 62 -2.80 11.96 1.49
C HIS A 62 -3.59 11.19 2.54
N ALA A 63 -2.94 10.33 3.32
CA ALA A 63 -3.60 9.51 4.34
C ALA A 63 -4.03 10.31 5.58
N GLY A 64 -3.34 11.42 5.88
CA GLY A 64 -3.54 12.18 7.11
C GLY A 64 -3.09 11.43 8.36
N GLU A 65 -3.45 11.97 9.52
CA GLU A 65 -3.18 11.33 10.81
C GLU A 65 -4.15 10.18 11.06
N THR A 66 -3.62 9.05 11.49
CA THR A 66 -4.42 7.87 11.85
C THR A 66 -4.24 7.57 13.33
N ASP A 67 -5.35 7.50 14.07
CA ASP A 67 -5.32 7.11 15.49
C ASP A 67 -4.76 5.69 15.63
N SER A 68 -3.79 5.51 16.51
CA SER A 68 -3.13 4.21 16.71
C SER A 68 -4.12 3.14 17.18
N GLN A 69 -4.94 3.47 18.16
CA GLN A 69 -5.97 2.58 18.69
C GLN A 69 -7.10 3.38 19.36
N THR A 70 -8.34 2.97 19.12
CA THR A 70 -9.50 3.55 19.79
C THR A 70 -10.35 2.48 20.45
N CYS A 71 -10.79 2.75 21.68
CA CYS A 71 -11.81 1.97 22.38
C CYS A 71 -12.96 2.91 22.75
N ARG A 72 -14.18 2.57 22.32
CA ARG A 72 -15.36 3.38 22.58
C ARG A 72 -16.43 2.55 23.26
N ASP A 73 -16.90 3.01 24.41
CA ASP A 73 -18.00 2.42 25.17
C ASP A 73 -19.17 3.38 25.19
N GLU A 74 -20.29 2.97 24.64
CA GLU A 74 -21.48 3.79 24.48
C GLU A 74 -22.66 3.11 25.15
N ARG A 75 -23.35 3.82 26.05
CA ARG A 75 -24.57 3.33 26.74
C ARG A 75 -25.78 4.05 26.16
N PHE A 76 -26.79 3.27 25.84
CA PHE A 76 -28.07 3.75 25.32
C PHE A 76 -29.21 3.40 26.31
N PRO A 77 -29.29 4.10 27.46
CA PRO A 77 -30.22 3.74 28.54
C PRO A 77 -31.69 3.70 28.10
N ARG A 78 -32.09 4.62 27.24
CA ARG A 78 -33.46 4.66 26.70
C ARG A 78 -33.80 3.47 25.79
N ARG A 79 -32.80 2.79 25.27
CA ARG A 79 -32.92 1.64 24.36
C ARG A 79 -32.52 0.32 25.03
N GLY A 80 -32.04 0.37 26.28
CA GLY A 80 -31.70 -0.81 27.06
C GLY A 80 -30.44 -1.57 26.58
N PHE A 81 -29.49 -0.92 25.88
CA PHE A 81 -28.28 -1.60 25.46
C PHE A 81 -26.99 -0.76 25.59
N ARG A 82 -25.88 -1.44 25.61
CA ARG A 82 -24.52 -0.93 25.59
C ARG A 82 -23.82 -1.42 24.32
N ARG A 83 -23.01 -0.56 23.68
CA ARG A 83 -22.13 -0.90 22.56
C ARG A 83 -20.68 -0.63 22.94
N THR A 84 -19.84 -1.64 22.87
CA THR A 84 -18.38 -1.48 22.95
C THR A 84 -17.80 -1.70 21.57
N SER A 85 -16.96 -0.78 21.10
CA SER A 85 -16.26 -0.90 19.83
C SER A 85 -14.77 -0.64 20.01
N THR A 86 -13.96 -1.47 19.38
CA THR A 86 -12.51 -1.32 19.31
C THR A 86 -12.08 -1.21 17.85
N ASP A 87 -11.14 -0.34 17.59
CA ASP A 87 -10.50 -0.15 16.27
C ASP A 87 -9.01 0.03 16.50
N GLY A 88 -8.18 -0.78 15.84
CA GLY A 88 -6.72 -0.75 15.96
C GLY A 88 -6.06 -1.40 14.75
N PRO A 89 -4.73 -1.28 14.60
CA PRO A 89 -4.01 -1.89 13.51
C PRO A 89 -4.12 -3.42 13.54
N ALA A 90 -4.02 -4.04 12.38
CA ALA A 90 -3.80 -5.49 12.29
C ALA A 90 -2.41 -5.82 12.87
N PRO A 91 -2.21 -7.02 13.43
CA PRO A 91 -0.89 -7.39 13.96
C PRO A 91 0.16 -7.57 12.88
N PHE A 92 -0.25 -7.96 11.66
CA PHE A 92 0.63 -8.26 10.54
C PHE A 92 0.09 -7.67 9.23
N ALA A 93 0.99 -7.07 8.45
CA ALA A 93 0.78 -6.72 7.06
C ALA A 93 1.82 -7.43 6.18
N LEU A 94 1.35 -8.18 5.19
CA LEU A 94 2.18 -8.93 4.26
C LEU A 94 1.98 -8.36 2.87
N VAL A 95 3.02 -7.74 2.31
CA VAL A 95 3.02 -7.22 0.94
C VAL A 95 3.84 -8.15 0.06
N ALA A 96 3.18 -8.94 -0.77
CA ALA A 96 3.83 -9.90 -1.66
C ALA A 96 3.90 -9.36 -3.09
N PHE A 97 5.04 -9.59 -3.73
CA PHE A 97 5.34 -9.13 -5.07
C PHE A 97 6.25 -10.13 -5.82
N PRO A 98 6.19 -10.16 -7.16
CA PRO A 98 7.05 -11.03 -7.94
C PRO A 98 8.49 -10.50 -7.98
N ALA A 99 9.48 -11.38 -8.16
CA ALA A 99 10.87 -11.00 -8.33
C ALA A 99 11.13 -10.09 -9.56
N SER A 100 10.19 -10.06 -10.51
CA SER A 100 10.23 -9.16 -11.68
C SER A 100 9.75 -7.74 -11.38
N LEU A 101 9.26 -7.43 -10.17
CA LEU A 101 8.80 -6.08 -9.84
C LEU A 101 9.95 -5.07 -9.94
N ARG A 102 9.74 -4.02 -10.75
CA ARG A 102 10.66 -2.90 -10.95
C ARG A 102 9.99 -1.55 -10.72
N SER A 103 9.01 -1.49 -9.85
CA SER A 103 8.22 -0.28 -9.62
C SER A 103 8.29 0.15 -8.15
N PRO A 104 9.19 1.08 -7.80
CA PRO A 104 9.21 1.77 -6.52
C PRO A 104 7.85 2.35 -6.12
N ALA A 105 7.17 3.01 -7.05
CA ALA A 105 5.90 3.67 -6.78
C ALA A 105 4.79 2.70 -6.37
N ARG A 106 4.63 1.57 -7.09
CA ARG A 106 3.64 0.53 -6.75
C ARG A 106 3.94 -0.13 -5.41
N LEU A 107 5.22 -0.40 -5.13
CA LEU A 107 5.64 -0.97 -3.86
C LEU A 107 5.39 0.00 -2.69
N ALA A 108 5.77 1.27 -2.85
CA ALA A 108 5.50 2.31 -1.84
C ALA A 108 3.99 2.44 -1.58
N ALA A 109 3.18 2.49 -2.63
CA ALA A 109 1.71 2.54 -2.53
C ALA A 109 1.11 1.32 -1.81
N ALA A 110 1.77 0.17 -1.86
CA ALA A 110 1.34 -1.04 -1.15
C ALA A 110 1.75 -1.07 0.32
N LEU A 111 2.93 -0.54 0.65
CA LEU A 111 3.50 -0.55 2.01
C LEU A 111 3.00 0.61 2.88
N MET A 112 2.94 1.82 2.31
CA MET A 112 2.63 3.04 3.08
C MET A 112 1.30 2.98 3.82
N PRO A 113 0.20 2.44 3.27
CA PRO A 113 -1.04 2.32 4.03
C PRO A 113 -0.95 1.45 5.29
N ALA A 114 -0.10 0.39 5.27
CA ALA A 114 0.14 -0.45 6.44
C ALA A 114 0.95 0.29 7.52
N ILE A 115 2.02 0.97 7.08
CA ILE A 115 2.88 1.78 7.96
C ILE A 115 2.06 2.90 8.62
N LEU A 116 1.26 3.62 7.83
CA LEU A 116 0.42 4.72 8.31
C LEU A 116 -0.74 4.25 9.20
N ALA A 117 -1.22 3.02 9.02
CA ALA A 117 -2.17 2.39 9.93
C ALA A 117 -1.54 1.99 11.28
N GLY A 118 -0.22 2.06 11.42
CA GLY A 118 0.51 1.65 12.62
C GLY A 118 0.61 0.14 12.80
N VAL A 119 0.62 -0.64 11.71
CA VAL A 119 0.80 -2.10 11.78
C VAL A 119 2.17 -2.42 12.36
N PRO A 120 2.26 -3.15 13.49
CA PRO A 120 3.53 -3.37 14.19
C PRO A 120 4.52 -4.22 13.38
N LEU A 121 4.04 -5.18 12.60
CA LEU A 121 4.87 -6.00 11.74
C LEU A 121 4.40 -5.87 10.27
N THR A 122 5.13 -5.07 9.51
CA THR A 122 4.92 -4.88 8.07
C THR A 122 6.08 -5.52 7.32
N GLY A 123 5.81 -6.62 6.61
CA GLY A 123 6.81 -7.37 5.86
C GLY A 123 6.60 -7.28 4.34
N ALA A 124 7.72 -7.24 3.63
CA ALA A 124 7.81 -7.25 2.17
C ALA A 124 8.29 -8.64 1.69
N PHE A 125 7.52 -9.30 0.84
CA PHE A 125 7.75 -10.69 0.45
C PHE A 125 7.96 -10.81 -1.05
N CYS A 126 9.21 -11.02 -1.46
CA CYS A 126 9.57 -11.31 -2.85
C CYS A 126 9.33 -12.79 -3.15
N LEU A 127 8.44 -13.10 -4.09
CA LEU A 127 8.11 -14.48 -4.42
C LEU A 127 8.77 -14.91 -5.74
N GLY A 128 9.44 -16.06 -5.69
CA GLY A 128 10.02 -16.70 -6.86
C GLY A 128 11.39 -16.18 -7.29
N GLY A 129 12.11 -15.47 -6.42
CA GLY A 129 13.48 -15.00 -6.69
C GLY A 129 13.92 -13.91 -5.72
N GLU A 130 14.98 -13.20 -6.07
CA GLU A 130 15.51 -12.08 -5.31
C GLU A 130 14.84 -10.75 -5.74
N PRO A 131 14.65 -9.80 -4.80
CA PRO A 131 14.11 -8.48 -5.12
C PRO A 131 15.10 -7.65 -5.96
N THR A 132 14.56 -6.83 -6.86
CA THR A 132 15.36 -5.93 -7.71
C THR A 132 15.97 -4.77 -6.90
N PRO A 133 17.03 -4.11 -7.42
CA PRO A 133 17.61 -2.94 -6.76
C PRO A 133 16.58 -1.81 -6.52
N GLU A 134 15.65 -1.60 -7.45
CA GLU A 134 14.60 -0.59 -7.34
C GLU A 134 13.65 -0.90 -6.16
N VAL A 135 13.35 -2.17 -5.92
CA VAL A 135 12.58 -2.64 -4.76
C VAL A 135 13.39 -2.43 -3.48
N LEU A 136 14.65 -2.86 -3.46
CA LEU A 136 15.51 -2.77 -2.27
C LEU A 136 15.70 -1.34 -1.78
N VAL A 137 15.97 -0.39 -2.69
CA VAL A 137 16.10 1.03 -2.31
C VAL A 137 14.77 1.61 -1.80
N THR A 138 13.64 1.13 -2.32
CA THR A 138 12.31 1.55 -1.84
C THR A 138 12.07 1.07 -0.41
N LEU A 139 12.37 -0.19 -0.10
CA LEU A 139 12.26 -0.76 1.24
C LEU A 139 13.13 0.00 2.24
N GLU A 140 14.37 0.30 1.84
CA GLU A 140 15.32 1.07 2.67
C GLU A 140 14.78 2.47 2.99
N LEU A 141 14.28 3.18 1.98
CA LEU A 141 13.75 4.53 2.15
C LEU A 141 12.41 4.58 2.89
N ALA A 142 11.59 3.52 2.78
CA ALA A 142 10.33 3.39 3.51
C ALA A 142 10.52 2.91 4.96
N GLY A 143 11.75 2.53 5.36
CA GLY A 143 12.05 2.02 6.70
C GLY A 143 11.48 0.62 6.94
N VAL A 144 11.28 -0.20 5.91
CA VAL A 144 10.79 -1.57 6.02
C VAL A 144 12.00 -2.51 6.17
N GLU A 145 12.27 -2.95 7.39
CA GLU A 145 13.38 -3.83 7.71
C GLU A 145 13.07 -5.30 7.39
N ASP A 146 11.81 -5.70 7.53
CA ASP A 146 11.33 -7.06 7.34
C ASP A 146 11.09 -7.36 5.86
N ALA A 147 12.15 -7.76 5.16
CA ALA A 147 12.15 -8.14 3.76
C ALA A 147 12.59 -9.60 3.61
N PHE A 148 11.82 -10.38 2.85
CA PHE A 148 12.04 -11.81 2.69
C PHE A 148 11.92 -12.22 1.22
N ALA A 149 12.78 -13.16 0.79
CA ALA A 149 12.75 -13.78 -0.53
C ALA A 149 12.44 -15.28 -0.36
N LEU A 150 11.24 -15.71 -0.74
CA LEU A 150 10.77 -17.06 -0.44
C LEU A 150 9.89 -17.66 -1.55
N PRO A 151 9.77 -18.99 -1.60
CA PRO A 151 8.82 -19.67 -2.49
C PRO A 151 7.37 -19.33 -2.15
N SER A 152 6.50 -19.32 -3.15
CA SER A 152 5.06 -19.07 -2.97
C SER A 152 4.41 -20.05 -1.98
N ALA A 153 4.86 -21.31 -1.94
CA ALA A 153 4.34 -22.30 -0.98
C ALA A 153 4.61 -21.92 0.47
N ASP A 154 5.79 -21.38 0.77
CA ASP A 154 6.14 -20.92 2.11
C ASP A 154 5.40 -19.64 2.48
N PHE A 155 5.13 -18.76 1.51
CA PHE A 155 4.25 -17.61 1.72
C PHE A 155 2.82 -18.04 2.09
N VAL A 156 2.27 -19.06 1.40
CA VAL A 156 0.97 -19.65 1.74
C VAL A 156 0.97 -20.21 3.16
N ARG A 157 2.02 -20.97 3.51
CA ARG A 157 2.22 -21.47 4.88
C ARG A 157 2.21 -20.33 5.90
N LEU A 158 2.99 -19.27 5.65
CA LEU A 158 3.07 -18.09 6.52
C LEU A 158 1.68 -17.47 6.76
N THR A 159 0.89 -17.28 5.70
CA THR A 159 -0.46 -16.70 5.83
C THR A 159 -1.40 -17.58 6.67
N GLY A 160 -1.20 -18.90 6.68
CA GLY A 160 -1.95 -19.84 7.50
C GLY A 160 -1.54 -19.82 8.99
N GLU A 161 -0.27 -19.48 9.28
CA GLU A 161 0.26 -19.42 10.65
C GLU A 161 -0.06 -18.08 11.34
N LEU A 162 -0.22 -16.97 10.58
CA LEU A 162 -0.39 -15.63 11.16
C LEU A 162 -1.86 -15.26 11.34
N PRO A 163 -2.31 -15.06 12.60
CA PRO A 163 -3.70 -14.68 12.85
C PRO A 163 -3.97 -13.23 12.44
N ARG A 164 -5.14 -12.99 11.85
CA ARG A 164 -5.62 -11.65 11.50
C ARG A 164 -4.67 -10.81 10.65
N CYS A 165 -3.80 -11.44 9.86
CA CYS A 165 -2.92 -10.74 8.90
C CYS A 165 -3.75 -10.01 7.83
N ARG A 166 -3.14 -8.99 7.25
CA ARG A 166 -3.60 -8.32 6.02
C ARG A 166 -2.63 -8.64 4.92
N VAL A 167 -3.14 -9.10 3.80
CA VAL A 167 -2.32 -9.55 2.67
C VAL A 167 -2.57 -8.65 1.47
N VAL A 168 -1.51 -8.11 0.91
CA VAL A 168 -1.50 -7.35 -0.34
C VAL A 168 -0.72 -8.16 -1.37
N LEU A 169 -1.34 -8.42 -2.51
CA LEU A 169 -0.74 -9.17 -3.61
C LEU A 169 -0.60 -8.27 -4.82
N LEU A 170 0.64 -7.94 -5.19
CA LEU A 170 0.91 -7.13 -6.37
C LEU A 170 0.83 -7.99 -7.64
N HIS A 171 0.48 -7.35 -8.75
CA HIS A 171 0.32 -7.99 -10.06
C HIS A 171 1.62 -8.69 -10.54
N GLY A 172 1.45 -9.80 -11.25
CA GLY A 172 2.55 -10.60 -11.80
C GLY A 172 2.95 -11.81 -10.94
N LEU A 173 2.28 -12.03 -9.81
CA LEU A 173 2.43 -13.25 -9.03
C LEU A 173 1.72 -14.43 -9.73
N ASP A 174 2.28 -15.63 -9.57
CA ASP A 174 1.64 -16.85 -10.05
C ASP A 174 0.38 -17.17 -9.22
N GLU A 175 -0.78 -16.85 -9.77
CA GLU A 175 -2.06 -17.03 -9.08
C GLU A 175 -2.35 -18.49 -8.73
N ALA A 176 -1.85 -19.45 -9.52
CA ALA A 176 -2.03 -20.86 -9.25
C ALA A 176 -1.26 -21.35 -8.02
N ALA A 177 -0.18 -20.64 -7.66
CA ALA A 177 0.66 -20.92 -6.50
C ALA A 177 0.22 -20.17 -5.24
N LEU A 178 -0.79 -19.28 -5.35
CA LEU A 178 -1.30 -18.50 -4.23
C LEU A 178 -2.61 -19.10 -3.70
N PRO A 179 -2.93 -18.87 -2.42
CA PRO A 179 -4.17 -19.39 -1.87
C PRO A 179 -5.38 -18.70 -2.48
N GLU A 180 -6.44 -19.46 -2.67
CA GLU A 180 -7.74 -18.91 -3.04
C GLU A 180 -8.20 -17.87 -2.01
N ARG A 181 -8.84 -16.80 -2.49
CA ARG A 181 -9.29 -15.67 -1.67
C ARG A 181 -10.08 -16.10 -0.44
N ASP A 182 -10.88 -17.17 -0.56
CA ASP A 182 -11.75 -17.68 0.49
C ASP A 182 -11.03 -18.59 1.51
N LYS A 183 -9.80 -19.01 1.21
CA LYS A 183 -9.02 -19.93 2.05
C LYS A 183 -8.01 -19.24 2.96
N LEU A 184 -7.80 -17.93 2.81
CA LEU A 184 -6.90 -17.19 3.69
C LEU A 184 -7.64 -16.69 4.92
N PRO A 185 -7.08 -16.90 6.11
CA PRO A 185 -7.68 -16.45 7.37
C PRO A 185 -7.66 -14.93 7.54
N GLY A 186 -7.06 -14.21 6.61
CA GLY A 186 -6.91 -12.77 6.61
C GLY A 186 -7.73 -12.06 5.53
N ARG A 187 -7.71 -10.72 5.57
CA ARG A 187 -8.26 -9.89 4.51
C ARG A 187 -7.21 -9.72 3.41
N ILE A 188 -7.60 -9.97 2.15
CA ILE A 188 -6.71 -9.89 0.98
C ILE A 188 -7.13 -8.74 0.10
N TRP A 189 -6.16 -7.96 -0.34
CA TRP A 189 -6.26 -7.02 -1.44
C TRP A 189 -5.36 -7.51 -2.59
N ARG A 190 -5.83 -7.38 -3.84
CA ARG A 190 -5.06 -7.74 -5.04
C ARG A 190 -5.00 -6.56 -5.98
N GLU A 191 -3.87 -6.41 -6.63
CA GLU A 191 -3.71 -5.47 -7.73
C GLU A 191 -4.23 -6.12 -9.01
N ASP A 192 -5.46 -5.76 -9.38
CA ASP A 192 -6.15 -6.37 -10.52
C ASP A 192 -5.81 -5.67 -11.85
N ALA A 193 -5.22 -4.46 -11.82
CA ALA A 193 -4.86 -3.69 -13.00
C ALA A 193 -3.57 -2.90 -12.79
N LEU A 194 -2.81 -2.73 -13.87
CA LEU A 194 -1.55 -1.99 -13.88
C LEU A 194 -1.78 -0.50 -14.17
N PRO A 195 -0.84 0.39 -13.76
CA PRO A 195 -0.84 1.80 -14.13
C PRO A 195 -0.81 1.99 -15.65
N LEU A 196 -1.59 2.97 -16.15
CA LEU A 196 -1.46 3.50 -17.50
C LEU A 196 -1.29 5.02 -17.40
N PHE A 197 -0.15 5.53 -17.82
CA PHE A 197 0.10 6.98 -17.81
C PHE A 197 -0.43 7.64 -19.07
N LEU A 198 -1.09 8.77 -18.87
CA LEU A 198 -1.56 9.68 -19.91
C LEU A 198 -0.68 10.93 -19.92
N LEU A 199 0.07 11.13 -21.00
CA LEU A 199 1.11 12.16 -21.13
C LEU A 199 0.77 13.06 -22.34
N PRO A 200 -0.04 14.13 -22.18
CA PRO A 200 -0.32 15.10 -23.24
C PRO A 200 0.97 15.77 -23.76
N GLN A 201 0.94 16.33 -24.99
CA GLN A 201 2.12 16.88 -25.67
C GLN A 201 2.70 18.15 -25.02
N ASP A 202 1.89 18.85 -24.27
CA ASP A 202 2.17 20.15 -23.69
C ASP A 202 2.75 20.08 -22.27
N VAL A 203 2.99 18.87 -21.75
CA VAL A 203 3.50 18.65 -20.39
C VAL A 203 4.94 18.14 -20.43
N ALA A 204 5.80 18.78 -19.65
CA ALA A 204 7.19 18.30 -19.45
C ALA A 204 7.22 17.16 -18.46
N VAL A 205 7.46 15.93 -18.93
CA VAL A 205 7.56 14.72 -18.11
C VAL A 205 9.01 14.29 -17.97
N ASP A 206 9.43 13.95 -16.76
CA ASP A 206 10.72 13.32 -16.53
C ASP A 206 10.64 11.81 -16.86
N GLU A 207 11.05 11.46 -18.07
CA GLU A 207 11.00 10.10 -18.59
C GLU A 207 11.89 9.12 -17.81
N GLU A 208 13.04 9.58 -17.30
CA GLU A 208 13.92 8.75 -16.48
C GLU A 208 13.23 8.43 -15.15
N LEU A 209 12.63 9.43 -14.54
CA LEU A 209 11.87 9.27 -13.29
C LEU A 209 10.66 8.35 -13.48
N LEU A 210 9.89 8.55 -14.54
CA LEU A 210 8.72 7.73 -14.84
C LEU A 210 9.12 6.25 -15.04
N ALA A 211 10.16 6.00 -15.83
CA ALA A 211 10.67 4.64 -16.09
C ALA A 211 11.24 3.98 -14.83
N PHE A 212 11.92 4.73 -13.99
CA PHE A 212 12.42 4.24 -12.71
C PHE A 212 11.26 3.93 -11.73
N ALA A 213 10.33 4.85 -11.58
CA ALA A 213 9.28 4.74 -10.57
C ALA A 213 8.25 3.64 -10.89
N HIS A 214 7.91 3.44 -12.17
CA HIS A 214 6.85 2.52 -12.58
C HIS A 214 7.31 1.30 -13.37
N GLY A 215 8.60 1.24 -13.67
CA GLY A 215 9.23 0.23 -14.51
C GLY A 215 9.22 0.62 -15.99
N PRO A 216 10.23 0.14 -16.76
CA PRO A 216 10.42 0.53 -18.16
C PRO A 216 9.25 0.13 -19.06
N ASP A 217 8.59 -1.00 -18.77
CA ASP A 217 7.44 -1.47 -19.56
C ASP A 217 6.23 -0.56 -19.38
N CYS A 218 5.96 -0.08 -18.17
CA CYS A 218 4.88 0.86 -17.90
C CYS A 218 5.12 2.21 -18.60
N ALA A 219 6.35 2.73 -18.51
CA ALA A 219 6.71 3.98 -19.19
C ALA A 219 6.63 3.86 -20.73
N ALA A 220 7.00 2.70 -21.28
CA ALA A 220 6.87 2.43 -22.72
C ALA A 220 5.43 2.30 -23.20
N GLN A 221 4.51 1.86 -22.33
CA GLN A 221 3.07 1.72 -22.64
C GLN A 221 2.28 3.01 -22.40
N ALA A 222 2.88 4.06 -21.86
CA ALA A 222 2.20 5.34 -21.63
C ALA A 222 1.58 5.89 -22.92
N LEU A 223 0.33 6.31 -22.85
CA LEU A 223 -0.31 7.03 -23.95
C LEU A 223 0.18 8.47 -24.02
N ARG A 224 0.48 8.95 -25.23
CA ARG A 224 1.10 10.24 -25.44
C ARG A 224 0.31 11.11 -26.40
N GLY A 225 0.43 12.43 -26.24
CA GLY A 225 -0.14 13.42 -27.14
C GLY A 225 -1.64 13.28 -27.35
N GLU A 226 -2.09 13.21 -28.59
CA GLU A 226 -3.51 13.11 -28.94
C GLU A 226 -4.20 11.86 -28.36
N ALA A 227 -3.49 10.73 -28.26
CA ALA A 227 -4.04 9.52 -27.69
C ALA A 227 -4.33 9.66 -26.18
N ALA A 228 -3.44 10.32 -25.45
CA ALA A 228 -3.65 10.66 -24.04
C ALA A 228 -4.82 11.63 -23.89
N ARG A 229 -4.87 12.67 -24.73
CA ARG A 229 -5.96 13.67 -24.72
C ARG A 229 -7.31 13.04 -25.00
N ALA A 230 -7.41 12.13 -25.96
CA ALA A 230 -8.66 11.45 -26.26
C ALA A 230 -9.25 10.68 -25.06
N VAL A 231 -8.38 10.05 -24.22
CA VAL A 231 -8.83 9.38 -22.99
C VAL A 231 -9.26 10.40 -21.94
N LEU A 232 -8.51 11.49 -21.77
CA LEU A 232 -8.85 12.57 -20.84
C LEU A 232 -10.21 13.23 -21.19
N ASP A 233 -10.53 13.32 -22.48
CA ASP A 233 -11.81 13.85 -22.98
C ASP A 233 -12.95 12.81 -22.95
N GLY A 234 -12.78 11.69 -22.22
CA GLY A 234 -13.82 10.67 -22.02
C GLY A 234 -13.80 9.53 -23.05
N GLY A 235 -12.74 9.39 -23.82
CA GLY A 235 -12.54 8.25 -24.73
C GLY A 235 -12.26 6.93 -23.96
N PRO A 236 -12.37 5.78 -24.62
CA PRO A 236 -12.20 4.48 -24.00
C PRO A 236 -10.74 4.21 -23.65
N LEU A 237 -10.53 3.52 -22.51
CA LEU A 237 -9.24 2.96 -22.14
C LEU A 237 -8.87 1.76 -23.03
N PRO A 238 -7.58 1.51 -23.32
CA PRO A 238 -7.14 0.41 -24.20
C PRO A 238 -7.32 -0.97 -23.59
N GLY A 239 -7.71 -1.09 -22.32
CA GLY A 239 -7.88 -2.34 -21.62
C GLY A 239 -8.10 -2.14 -20.12
N PRO A 240 -8.06 -3.21 -19.31
CA PRO A 240 -8.16 -3.14 -17.86
C PRO A 240 -6.88 -2.54 -17.28
N CYS A 241 -6.86 -1.24 -17.10
CA CYS A 241 -5.74 -0.49 -16.52
C CYS A 241 -6.27 0.60 -15.60
N LEU A 242 -5.38 1.13 -14.77
CA LEU A 242 -5.65 2.25 -13.87
C LEU A 242 -5.01 3.51 -14.47
N PRO A 243 -5.81 4.42 -15.01
CA PRO A 243 -5.27 5.61 -15.65
C PRO A 243 -4.78 6.62 -14.60
N ALA A 244 -3.59 7.18 -14.87
CA ALA A 244 -3.05 8.34 -14.19
C ALA A 244 -2.60 9.36 -15.24
N ALA A 245 -2.81 10.64 -15.01
CA ALA A 245 -2.38 11.67 -15.94
C ALA A 245 -1.33 12.58 -15.32
N VAL A 246 -0.32 12.95 -16.11
CA VAL A 246 0.62 14.02 -15.76
C VAL A 246 0.19 15.27 -16.53
N LEU A 247 -0.15 16.32 -15.79
CA LEU A 247 -0.77 17.55 -16.32
C LEU A 247 -0.18 18.78 -15.64
N GLU A 248 -0.25 19.93 -16.32
CA GLU A 248 0.08 21.20 -15.68
C GLU A 248 -0.90 21.54 -14.56
N GLU A 249 -0.44 22.28 -13.55
CA GLU A 249 -1.22 22.62 -12.34
C GLU A 249 -2.57 23.28 -12.67
N ASP A 250 -2.60 24.18 -13.65
CA ASP A 250 -3.83 24.87 -14.07
C ASP A 250 -4.87 23.90 -14.64
N GLU A 251 -4.42 22.89 -15.36
CA GLU A 251 -5.30 21.87 -15.93
C GLU A 251 -5.81 20.91 -14.84
N ILE A 252 -4.94 20.51 -13.91
CA ILE A 252 -5.35 19.73 -12.72
C ILE A 252 -6.43 20.47 -11.94
N ALA A 253 -6.21 21.76 -11.64
CA ALA A 253 -7.18 22.57 -10.92
C ALA A 253 -8.54 22.65 -11.64
N ARG A 254 -8.54 22.78 -12.96
CA ARG A 254 -9.74 22.77 -13.78
C ARG A 254 -10.47 21.43 -13.72
N LEU A 255 -9.77 20.30 -13.94
CA LEU A 255 -10.38 18.97 -13.96
C LEU A 255 -10.96 18.59 -12.58
N VAL A 256 -10.26 18.89 -11.50
CA VAL A 256 -10.75 18.62 -10.13
C VAL A 256 -12.04 19.38 -9.82
N MET A 257 -12.22 20.58 -10.41
CA MET A 257 -13.39 21.41 -10.12
C MET A 257 -14.57 21.20 -11.08
N GLU A 258 -14.32 20.78 -12.32
CA GLU A 258 -15.31 20.77 -13.40
C GLU A 258 -15.72 19.37 -13.86
N ASP A 259 -14.90 18.35 -13.60
CA ASP A 259 -15.15 16.99 -14.08
C ASP A 259 -15.88 16.14 -13.03
N GLU A 260 -17.22 16.14 -13.11
CA GLU A 260 -18.07 15.28 -12.24
C GLU A 260 -17.98 13.78 -12.59
N ASN A 261 -17.43 13.42 -13.76
CA ASN A 261 -17.36 12.04 -14.26
C ASN A 261 -15.93 11.59 -14.60
N GLY A 262 -14.92 12.15 -13.96
CA GLY A 262 -13.50 11.93 -14.27
C GLY A 262 -13.15 10.47 -14.52
N ALA A 263 -12.72 10.17 -15.75
CA ALA A 263 -12.22 8.84 -16.12
C ALA A 263 -10.85 8.53 -15.48
N VAL A 264 -10.20 9.55 -14.90
CA VAL A 264 -8.85 9.48 -14.33
C VAL A 264 -8.88 9.92 -12.88
N GLU A 265 -8.64 8.98 -11.97
CA GLU A 265 -8.68 9.25 -10.53
C GLU A 265 -7.38 9.87 -9.98
N LEU A 266 -6.23 9.64 -10.65
CA LEU A 266 -4.93 10.14 -10.21
C LEU A 266 -4.40 11.18 -11.20
N LEU A 267 -4.36 12.44 -10.77
CA LEU A 267 -3.79 13.55 -11.51
C LEU A 267 -2.48 13.99 -10.81
N LEU A 268 -1.41 14.09 -11.57
CA LEU A 268 -0.06 14.39 -11.09
C LEU A 268 0.48 15.63 -11.80
N ALA A 269 1.10 16.54 -11.06
CA ALA A 269 1.90 17.60 -11.66
C ALA A 269 3.30 17.07 -12.04
N PRO A 270 4.02 17.72 -12.95
CA PRO A 270 5.41 17.43 -13.25
C PRO A 270 6.27 17.41 -11.98
N GLY A 271 7.12 16.39 -11.84
CA GLY A 271 7.90 16.14 -10.62
C GLY A 271 7.20 15.23 -9.60
N CYS A 272 5.93 14.87 -9.81
CA CYS A 272 5.19 13.90 -8.98
C CYS A 272 5.07 12.53 -9.65
N GLU A 273 5.76 12.27 -10.75
CA GLU A 273 5.65 11.04 -11.55
C GLU A 273 5.98 9.77 -10.75
N ALA A 274 6.73 9.90 -9.66
CA ALA A 274 7.07 8.78 -8.78
C ALA A 274 5.95 8.40 -7.79
N PHE A 275 4.83 9.14 -7.77
CA PHE A 275 3.72 8.87 -6.87
C PHE A 275 2.69 7.95 -7.53
N TRP A 276 2.13 7.04 -6.73
CA TRP A 276 1.07 6.13 -7.12
C TRP A 276 0.12 5.85 -5.97
N LEU A 277 -1.15 5.60 -6.28
CA LEU A 277 -2.14 5.13 -5.32
C LEU A 277 -2.80 3.85 -5.84
N HIS A 278 -2.92 2.86 -4.97
CA HIS A 278 -3.71 1.67 -5.26
C HIS A 278 -5.17 1.91 -4.86
N PRO A 279 -6.13 1.82 -5.79
CA PRO A 279 -7.54 2.02 -5.48
C PRO A 279 -8.03 1.09 -4.36
N GLY A 280 -8.67 1.67 -3.35
CA GLY A 280 -9.22 0.93 -2.22
C GLY A 280 -8.19 0.37 -1.23
N LEU A 281 -6.90 0.53 -1.44
CA LEU A 281 -5.85 0.17 -0.50
C LEU A 281 -5.49 1.39 0.37
N THR A 282 -6.22 1.55 1.45
CA THR A 282 -6.08 2.66 2.40
C THR A 282 -5.62 2.16 3.76
N PRO A 283 -5.19 3.01 4.69
CA PRO A 283 -4.89 2.60 6.07
C PRO A 283 -6.03 1.83 6.74
N ASP A 284 -7.29 2.11 6.40
CA ASP A 284 -8.46 1.40 6.90
C ASP A 284 -8.48 -0.10 6.54
N PHE A 285 -7.87 -0.49 5.41
CA PHE A 285 -7.72 -1.90 5.06
C PHE A 285 -6.89 -2.66 6.10
N PHE A 286 -5.91 -2.02 6.70
CA PHE A 286 -5.00 -2.61 7.68
C PHE A 286 -5.50 -2.51 9.12
N ARG A 287 -6.75 -2.11 9.32
CA ARG A 287 -7.35 -2.01 10.66
C ARG A 287 -8.27 -3.18 10.98
N CYS A 288 -8.32 -3.52 12.26
CA CYS A 288 -9.19 -4.53 12.84
C CYS A 288 -10.25 -3.87 13.70
N ARG A 289 -11.51 -3.99 13.29
CA ARG A 289 -12.66 -3.43 14.02
C ARG A 289 -13.48 -4.53 14.66
N ARG A 290 -13.79 -4.37 15.95
CA ARG A 290 -14.69 -5.25 16.69
C ARG A 290 -15.82 -4.44 17.30
N ARG A 291 -17.01 -5.00 17.34
CA ARG A 291 -18.17 -4.41 17.99
C ARG A 291 -18.88 -5.48 18.81
N ALA A 292 -19.16 -5.14 20.07
CA ALA A 292 -19.95 -5.97 20.97
C ALA A 292 -21.18 -5.19 21.43
N PHE A 293 -22.28 -5.89 21.57
CA PHE A 293 -23.52 -5.36 22.12
C PHE A 293 -23.94 -6.19 23.33
N SER A 294 -24.35 -5.52 24.39
CA SER A 294 -24.92 -6.14 25.57
C SER A 294 -26.19 -5.41 26.01
N LEU A 295 -27.09 -6.10 26.68
CA LEU A 295 -28.21 -5.46 27.35
C LEU A 295 -27.73 -4.74 28.62
N LEU A 296 -28.39 -3.64 28.97
CA LEU A 296 -28.13 -2.88 30.20
C LEU A 296 -28.87 -3.48 31.38
#